data_5950b1b6129261d89d368c9491598f4e
#
_entry.id   5950b1b6129261d89d368c9491598f4e
#
_cell.length_a   1.000
_cell.length_b   1.000
_cell.length_c   1.000
_cell.angle_alpha   90.00
_cell.angle_beta   90.00
_cell.angle_gamma   90.00
#
_symmetry.space_group_name_H-M   'P 1'
#
loop_
_entity.id
_entity.type
_entity.pdbx_description
1 polymer ?
#
loop_
_entity_poly.entity_id
_entity_poly.type
_entity_poly.pdbx_seq_one_letter_code
_entity_poly.pdbx_strand_id
1 'polypeptide(L)'
;MQVRQKLINSGSRAGSELSELDILNKIRSGEASGMRLLYERYIGYLTAVCSRYVIDRAMVKDILQDAFVKVFSKLDGFEYRGEGSLKAWMSRIVVNDSLKSLRSAGRLKYVDELPDTEGDGDIEGMPEVPVRELAEMIKSLPDGYRTVFNLFVFEKKSHKEIAGLLGIKEDSSASQFFRARAMLAKKIKEYWKKQGYEQ
;
A
#
# COMPACT_ATOMS: atom_id res chain seq x y z
N MET A 1 -6.35 13.49 9.99
CA MET A 1 -5.25 12.83 10.71
C MET A 1 -5.64 11.50 11.39
N GLN A 2 -6.91 11.30 11.77
CA GLN A 2 -7.39 10.11 12.50
C GLN A 2 -7.59 8.82 11.67
N VAL A 3 -7.87 8.91 10.38
CA VAL A 3 -8.07 7.75 9.47
C VAL A 3 -6.84 6.83 9.41
N ARG A 4 -5.65 7.39 9.68
CA ARG A 4 -4.36 6.71 9.65
C ARG A 4 -4.16 5.69 10.77
N GLN A 5 -4.71 5.94 11.97
CA GLN A 5 -4.46 5.13 13.16
C GLN A 5 -5.26 3.80 13.14
N LYS A 6 -6.47 3.81 12.58
CA LYS A 6 -7.35 2.62 12.57
C LYS A 6 -6.95 1.54 11.55
N LEU A 7 -6.33 1.93 10.43
CA LEU A 7 -5.88 0.96 9.40
C LEU A 7 -4.65 0.13 9.83
N ILE A 8 -3.95 0.57 10.87
CA ILE A 8 -2.70 -0.06 11.35
C ILE A 8 -2.96 -1.04 12.51
N ASN A 9 -4.07 -0.88 13.27
CA ASN A 9 -4.28 -1.56 14.54
C ASN A 9 -5.19 -2.80 14.53
N SER A 10 -5.63 -3.32 13.39
CA SER A 10 -6.40 -4.56 13.35
C SER A 10 -5.49 -5.78 13.30
N GLY A 11 -4.95 -6.21 14.43
CA GLY A 11 -4.16 -7.45 14.48
C GLY A 11 -3.36 -7.68 15.74
N SER A 12 -3.92 -7.42 16.92
CA SER A 12 -3.29 -7.88 18.17
C SER A 12 -4.14 -8.99 18.80
N ARG A 13 -3.74 -10.24 18.61
CA ARG A 13 -4.05 -11.33 19.54
C ARG A 13 -2.80 -11.57 20.37
N ALA A 14 -2.90 -11.27 21.67
CA ALA A 14 -1.86 -11.51 22.67
C ALA A 14 -1.76 -13.01 22.97
N GLY A 15 -0.76 -13.65 22.40
CA GLY A 15 -0.09 -14.85 22.85
C GLY A 15 1.37 -14.58 22.53
N SER A 16 2.34 -15.05 23.28
CA SER A 16 3.77 -14.72 23.13
C SER A 16 4.26 -14.86 21.68
N GLU A 17 3.95 -13.88 20.86
CA GLU A 17 4.44 -13.84 19.47
C GLU A 17 5.95 -13.62 19.54
N LEU A 18 6.69 -14.52 18.89
CA LEU A 18 8.13 -14.36 18.68
C LEU A 18 8.41 -12.97 18.09
N SER A 19 9.40 -12.26 18.63
CA SER A 19 9.82 -10.97 18.06
C SER A 19 10.41 -11.14 16.65
N GLU A 20 10.53 -10.05 15.89
CA GLU A 20 11.25 -10.10 14.60
C GLU A 20 12.69 -10.62 14.80
N LEU A 21 13.33 -10.24 15.91
CA LEU A 21 14.68 -10.68 16.23
C LEU A 21 14.74 -12.20 16.48
N ASP A 22 13.76 -12.77 17.19
CA ASP A 22 13.71 -14.22 17.43
C ASP A 22 13.56 -15.00 16.11
N ILE A 23 12.71 -14.53 15.21
CA ILE A 23 12.55 -15.14 13.88
C ILE A 23 13.86 -15.06 13.09
N LEU A 24 14.52 -13.89 13.08
CA LEU A 24 15.81 -13.72 12.41
C LEU A 24 16.89 -14.63 12.99
N ASN A 25 16.96 -14.77 14.31
CA ASN A 25 17.93 -15.65 14.97
C ASN A 25 17.69 -17.12 14.58
N LYS A 26 16.44 -17.58 14.53
CA LYS A 26 16.09 -18.92 14.06
C LYS A 26 16.53 -19.16 12.61
N ILE A 27 16.35 -18.19 11.75
CA ILE A 27 16.78 -18.31 10.34
C ILE A 27 18.32 -18.38 10.26
N ARG A 28 19.01 -17.49 10.97
CA ARG A 28 20.48 -17.43 10.99
C ARG A 28 21.13 -18.66 11.62
N SER A 29 20.45 -19.33 12.57
CA SER A 29 20.90 -20.60 13.12
C SER A 29 20.61 -21.81 12.21
N GLY A 30 19.97 -21.60 11.06
CA GLY A 30 19.63 -22.68 10.13
C GLY A 30 18.40 -23.50 10.52
N GLU A 31 17.61 -23.03 11.51
CA GLU A 31 16.36 -23.70 11.87
C GLU A 31 15.34 -23.63 10.75
N ALA A 32 14.91 -24.78 10.20
CA ALA A 32 13.95 -24.86 9.11
C ALA A 32 12.59 -24.17 9.42
N SER A 33 12.25 -24.07 10.71
CA SER A 33 11.04 -23.38 11.17
C SER A 33 11.09 -21.87 10.99
N GLY A 34 12.27 -21.24 10.98
CA GLY A 34 12.43 -19.80 10.93
C GLY A 34 11.82 -19.15 9.67
N MET A 35 12.11 -19.72 8.49
CA MET A 35 11.56 -19.23 7.23
C MET A 35 10.04 -19.39 7.16
N ARG A 36 9.51 -20.52 7.66
CA ARG A 36 8.07 -20.75 7.72
C ARG A 36 7.39 -19.74 8.64
N LEU A 37 7.92 -19.49 9.82
CA LEU A 37 7.39 -18.51 10.76
C LEU A 37 7.37 -17.10 10.17
N LEU A 38 8.44 -16.71 9.48
CA LEU A 38 8.51 -15.43 8.78
C LEU A 38 7.41 -15.32 7.71
N TYR A 39 7.26 -16.35 6.88
CA TYR A 39 6.22 -16.39 5.85
C TYR A 39 4.82 -16.29 6.47
N GLU A 40 4.48 -17.17 7.42
CA GLU A 40 3.18 -17.22 8.07
C GLU A 40 2.82 -15.88 8.75
N ARG A 41 3.80 -15.24 9.39
CA ARG A 41 3.60 -13.93 10.06
C ARG A 41 3.30 -12.80 9.09
N TYR A 42 3.96 -12.77 7.92
CA TYR A 42 3.91 -11.60 7.06
C TYR A 42 3.10 -11.75 5.78
N ILE A 43 2.76 -12.97 5.34
CA ILE A 43 2.06 -13.17 4.08
C ILE A 43 0.74 -12.40 4.00
N GLY A 44 -0.08 -12.43 5.03
CA GLY A 44 -1.35 -11.71 5.07
C GLY A 44 -1.16 -10.18 4.98
N TYR A 45 -0.22 -9.64 5.74
CA TYR A 45 0.11 -8.23 5.72
C TYR A 45 0.67 -7.79 4.36
N LEU A 46 1.63 -8.54 3.80
CA LEU A 46 2.24 -8.22 2.52
C LEU A 46 1.25 -8.36 1.36
N THR A 47 0.30 -9.31 1.46
CA THR A 47 -0.83 -9.40 0.53
C THR A 47 -1.66 -8.12 0.55
N ALA A 48 -1.99 -7.59 1.73
CA ALA A 48 -2.71 -6.33 1.85
C ALA A 48 -1.90 -5.15 1.28
N VAL A 49 -0.58 -5.10 1.51
CA VAL A 49 0.32 -4.08 0.92
C VAL A 49 0.31 -4.17 -0.61
N CYS A 50 0.53 -5.36 -1.19
CA CYS A 50 0.52 -5.58 -2.64
C CYS A 50 -0.82 -5.17 -3.27
N SER A 51 -1.93 -5.57 -2.64
CA SER A 51 -3.29 -5.32 -3.12
C SER A 51 -3.71 -3.83 -3.12
N ARG A 52 -2.95 -2.95 -2.50
CA ARG A 52 -3.11 -1.50 -2.67
C ARG A 52 -2.73 -1.04 -4.07
N TYR A 53 -1.77 -1.71 -4.70
CA TYR A 53 -1.24 -1.37 -6.02
C TYR A 53 -1.83 -2.23 -7.12
N VAL A 54 -1.95 -3.52 -6.89
CA VAL A 54 -2.34 -4.52 -7.89
C VAL A 54 -3.68 -5.15 -7.49
N ILE A 55 -4.68 -5.10 -8.39
CA ILE A 55 -6.03 -5.64 -8.13
C ILE A 55 -6.12 -7.11 -8.55
N ASP A 56 -5.41 -7.48 -9.61
CA ASP A 56 -5.41 -8.84 -10.13
C ASP A 56 -4.80 -9.81 -9.12
N ARG A 57 -5.60 -10.78 -8.67
CA ARG A 57 -5.20 -11.74 -7.65
C ARG A 57 -4.07 -12.68 -8.09
N ALA A 58 -4.03 -13.06 -9.37
CA ALA A 58 -2.96 -13.91 -9.91
C ALA A 58 -1.64 -13.14 -9.89
N MET A 59 -1.66 -11.90 -10.38
CA MET A 59 -0.49 -11.02 -10.34
C MET A 59 -0.02 -10.74 -8.91
N VAL A 60 -0.93 -10.53 -7.94
CA VAL A 60 -0.58 -10.39 -6.52
C VAL A 60 0.16 -11.61 -6.00
N LYS A 61 -0.32 -12.82 -6.33
CA LYS A 61 0.31 -14.07 -5.92
C LYS A 61 1.72 -14.20 -6.49
N ASP A 62 1.90 -13.90 -7.76
CA ASP A 62 3.21 -13.99 -8.45
C ASP A 62 4.20 -12.98 -7.84
N ILE A 63 3.77 -11.72 -7.63
CA ILE A 63 4.60 -10.68 -6.99
C ILE A 63 5.03 -11.12 -5.59
N LEU A 64 4.12 -11.67 -4.79
CA LEU A 64 4.45 -12.12 -3.44
C LEU A 64 5.43 -13.30 -3.44
N GLN A 65 5.27 -14.24 -4.37
CA GLN A 65 6.20 -15.36 -4.53
C GLN A 65 7.60 -14.84 -4.84
N ASP A 66 7.75 -13.95 -5.82
CA ASP A 66 9.03 -13.33 -6.20
C ASP A 66 9.61 -12.50 -5.05
N ALA A 67 8.77 -11.76 -4.33
CA ALA A 67 9.18 -10.95 -3.19
C ALA A 67 9.74 -11.83 -2.06
N PHE A 68 9.10 -12.96 -1.73
CA PHE A 68 9.61 -13.87 -0.70
C PHE A 68 10.93 -14.55 -1.13
N VAL A 69 11.09 -14.91 -2.40
CA VAL A 69 12.39 -15.40 -2.92
C VAL A 69 13.48 -14.34 -2.68
N LYS A 70 13.19 -13.06 -2.98
CA LYS A 70 14.14 -11.96 -2.74
C LYS A 70 14.40 -11.72 -1.25
N VAL A 71 13.36 -11.83 -0.42
CA VAL A 71 13.50 -11.72 1.04
C VAL A 71 14.46 -12.77 1.54
N PHE A 72 14.22 -14.05 1.23
CA PHE A 72 15.06 -15.14 1.72
C PHE A 72 16.50 -15.05 1.20
N SER A 73 16.70 -14.65 -0.05
CA SER A 73 18.04 -14.53 -0.64
C SER A 73 18.85 -13.35 -0.11
N LYS A 74 18.19 -12.32 0.48
CA LYS A 74 18.85 -11.10 0.98
C LYS A 74 18.84 -10.98 2.51
N LEU A 75 18.26 -11.94 3.19
CA LEU A 75 18.04 -11.86 4.63
C LEU A 75 19.35 -11.85 5.43
N ASP A 76 20.38 -12.53 4.93
CA ASP A 76 21.70 -12.57 5.59
C ASP A 76 22.35 -11.18 5.67
N GLY A 77 22.10 -10.34 4.67
CA GLY A 77 22.58 -8.94 4.66
C GLY A 77 21.62 -7.95 5.33
N PHE A 78 20.51 -8.42 5.91
CA PHE A 78 19.55 -7.52 6.57
C PHE A 78 20.05 -7.10 7.97
N GLU A 79 20.16 -5.79 8.19
CA GLU A 79 20.46 -5.20 9.50
C GLU A 79 19.18 -4.96 10.28
N TYR A 80 19.03 -5.67 11.40
CA TYR A 80 17.92 -5.44 12.32
C TYR A 80 18.11 -4.12 13.09
N ARG A 81 17.14 -3.24 13.01
CA ARG A 81 17.13 -1.90 13.63
C ARG A 81 16.01 -1.70 14.64
N GLY A 82 15.52 -2.79 15.23
CA GLY A 82 14.37 -2.79 16.13
C GLY A 82 13.11 -3.36 15.52
N GLU A 83 12.10 -3.61 16.38
CA GLU A 83 10.81 -4.20 15.98
C GLU A 83 10.12 -3.34 14.92
N GLY A 84 9.60 -3.99 13.88
CA GLY A 84 9.01 -3.33 12.71
C GLY A 84 10.00 -3.04 11.55
N SER A 85 11.32 -3.14 11.78
CA SER A 85 12.32 -2.89 10.73
C SER A 85 12.30 -3.96 9.64
N LEU A 86 12.09 -5.22 10.00
CA LEU A 86 11.95 -6.34 9.07
C LEU A 86 10.67 -6.20 8.25
N LYS A 87 9.55 -5.90 8.90
CA LYS A 87 8.27 -5.61 8.27
C LYS A 87 8.38 -4.48 7.24
N ALA A 88 9.03 -3.37 7.61
CA ALA A 88 9.20 -2.21 6.73
C ALA A 88 10.10 -2.55 5.52
N TRP A 89 11.17 -3.32 5.73
CA TRP A 89 12.06 -3.76 4.67
C TRP A 89 11.36 -4.67 3.67
N MET A 90 10.61 -5.67 4.14
CA MET A 90 9.82 -6.56 3.30
C MET A 90 8.74 -5.81 2.52
N SER A 91 8.05 -4.85 3.17
CA SER A 91 7.06 -3.99 2.51
C SER A 91 7.66 -3.22 1.33
N ARG A 92 8.87 -2.67 1.51
CA ARG A 92 9.59 -1.95 0.43
C ARG A 92 9.88 -2.85 -0.77
N ILE A 93 10.24 -4.12 -0.53
CA ILE A 93 10.44 -5.10 -1.62
C ILE A 93 9.12 -5.30 -2.38
N VAL A 94 8.02 -5.57 -1.68
CA VAL A 94 6.71 -5.82 -2.28
C VAL A 94 6.21 -4.60 -3.05
N VAL A 95 6.34 -3.39 -2.50
CA VAL A 95 5.95 -2.15 -3.19
C VAL A 95 6.76 -1.98 -4.47
N ASN A 96 8.08 -2.13 -4.42
CA ASN A 96 8.93 -1.99 -5.60
C ASN A 96 8.59 -3.02 -6.69
N ASP A 97 8.33 -4.28 -6.31
CA ASP A 97 7.93 -5.33 -7.26
C ASP A 97 6.55 -5.06 -7.85
N SER A 98 5.61 -4.55 -7.05
CA SER A 98 4.29 -4.12 -7.53
C SER A 98 4.41 -3.00 -8.57
N LEU A 99 5.23 -1.97 -8.30
CA LEU A 99 5.46 -0.88 -9.25
C LEU A 99 6.14 -1.36 -10.53
N LYS A 100 7.10 -2.27 -10.41
CA LYS A 100 7.76 -2.89 -11.58
C LYS A 100 6.77 -3.67 -12.43
N SER A 101 5.92 -4.47 -11.81
CA SER A 101 4.89 -5.27 -12.49
C SER A 101 3.87 -4.38 -13.21
N LEU A 102 3.38 -3.32 -12.56
CA LEU A 102 2.46 -2.36 -13.19
C LEU A 102 3.08 -1.65 -14.39
N ARG A 103 4.36 -1.27 -14.32
CA ARG A 103 5.09 -0.66 -15.45
C ARG A 103 5.23 -1.63 -16.62
N SER A 104 5.66 -2.87 -16.35
CA SER A 104 5.83 -3.90 -17.39
C SER A 104 4.51 -4.24 -18.09
N ALA A 105 3.40 -4.20 -17.36
CA ALA A 105 2.06 -4.40 -17.91
C ALA A 105 1.50 -3.17 -18.65
N GLY A 106 2.24 -2.07 -18.75
CA GLY A 106 1.78 -0.82 -19.38
C GLY A 106 0.59 -0.17 -18.66
N ARG A 107 0.32 -0.54 -17.40
CA ARG A 107 -0.84 -0.05 -16.62
C ARG A 107 -0.61 1.31 -15.98
N LEU A 108 0.64 1.73 -15.82
CA LEU A 108 0.97 3.09 -15.36
C LEU A 108 0.94 4.07 -16.53
N LYS A 109 -0.21 4.17 -17.19
CA LYS A 109 -0.44 5.25 -18.15
C LYS A 109 -0.67 6.52 -17.34
N TYR A 110 0.26 7.44 -17.44
CA TYR A 110 0.11 8.79 -16.91
C TYR A 110 -0.63 9.59 -17.95
N VAL A 111 -1.91 9.85 -17.69
CA VAL A 111 -2.73 10.68 -18.58
C VAL A 111 -2.35 12.11 -18.28
N ASP A 112 -1.62 12.75 -19.19
CA ASP A 112 -1.36 14.19 -19.14
C ASP A 112 -2.63 14.99 -19.45
N GLU A 113 -3.64 14.37 -20.08
CA GLU A 113 -4.94 14.98 -20.34
C GLU A 113 -5.88 14.82 -19.16
N LEU A 114 -6.30 15.95 -18.69
CA LEU A 114 -7.14 16.16 -17.52
C LEU A 114 -8.63 15.90 -17.86
N PRO A 115 -9.30 14.92 -17.26
CA PRO A 115 -10.73 15.13 -17.07
C PRO A 115 -10.87 16.30 -16.07
N ASP A 116 -11.64 17.31 -16.45
CA ASP A 116 -12.06 18.41 -15.58
C ASP A 116 -12.76 17.82 -14.36
N THR A 117 -12.02 17.66 -13.28
CA THR A 117 -12.61 17.40 -11.99
C THR A 117 -12.79 18.76 -11.33
N GLU A 118 -14.01 19.26 -11.39
CA GLU A 118 -14.41 20.41 -10.59
C GLU A 118 -14.03 20.16 -9.14
N GLY A 119 -13.24 21.06 -8.62
CA GLY A 119 -12.96 21.38 -7.24
C GLY A 119 -12.70 20.26 -6.23
N ASP A 120 -11.81 20.55 -5.34
CA ASP A 120 -11.56 19.79 -4.10
C ASP A 120 -12.89 19.72 -3.32
N GLY A 121 -13.64 18.66 -3.56
CA GLY A 121 -14.92 18.49 -2.90
C GLY A 121 -14.69 18.39 -1.41
N ASP A 122 -15.05 19.43 -0.70
CA ASP A 122 -14.98 19.46 0.75
C ASP A 122 -15.80 18.30 1.33
N ILE A 123 -15.13 17.46 2.13
CA ILE A 123 -15.73 16.38 2.91
C ILE A 123 -15.72 16.71 4.41
N GLU A 124 -15.42 17.96 4.74
CA GLU A 124 -15.40 18.44 6.11
C GLU A 124 -16.81 18.33 6.71
N GLY A 125 -16.90 17.76 7.90
CA GLY A 125 -18.19 17.51 8.55
C GLY A 125 -18.91 16.22 8.16
N MET A 126 -18.41 15.46 7.19
CA MET A 126 -18.98 14.14 6.87
C MET A 126 -18.55 13.08 7.91
N PRO A 127 -19.42 12.10 8.21
CA PRO A 127 -19.05 10.99 9.07
C PRO A 127 -17.88 10.18 8.49
N GLU A 128 -17.13 9.48 9.36
CA GLU A 128 -16.06 8.59 8.91
C GLU A 128 -16.62 7.44 8.05
N VAL A 129 -16.01 7.23 6.88
CA VAL A 129 -16.34 6.07 6.03
C VAL A 129 -15.75 4.81 6.67
N PRO A 130 -16.51 3.69 6.73
CA PRO A 130 -15.94 2.42 7.17
C PRO A 130 -14.69 2.04 6.39
N VAL A 131 -13.68 1.52 7.08
CA VAL A 131 -12.36 1.20 6.51
C VAL A 131 -12.47 0.31 5.27
N ARG A 132 -13.37 -0.66 5.29
CA ARG A 132 -13.61 -1.58 4.17
C ARG A 132 -14.09 -0.83 2.92
N GLU A 133 -15.06 0.05 3.09
CA GLU A 133 -15.63 0.84 1.99
C GLU A 133 -14.60 1.82 1.41
N LEU A 134 -13.85 2.50 2.29
CA LEU A 134 -12.77 3.37 1.86
C LEU A 134 -11.69 2.60 1.08
N ALA A 135 -11.34 1.39 1.50
CA ALA A 135 -10.38 0.55 0.79
C ALA A 135 -10.89 0.18 -0.62
N GLU A 136 -12.17 -0.14 -0.78
CA GLU A 136 -12.76 -0.42 -2.10
C GLU A 136 -12.84 0.83 -2.97
N MET A 137 -13.13 2.01 -2.40
CA MET A 137 -13.05 3.27 -3.13
C MET A 137 -11.63 3.55 -3.65
N ILE A 138 -10.60 3.34 -2.82
CA ILE A 138 -9.20 3.51 -3.24
C ILE A 138 -8.84 2.51 -4.35
N LYS A 139 -9.24 1.26 -4.23
CA LYS A 139 -9.02 0.24 -5.28
C LYS A 139 -9.68 0.60 -6.60
N SER A 140 -10.81 1.27 -6.56
CA SER A 140 -11.55 1.66 -7.77
C SER A 140 -10.94 2.86 -8.51
N LEU A 141 -9.90 3.50 -7.97
CA LEU A 141 -9.17 4.55 -8.69
C LEU A 141 -8.40 3.97 -9.89
N PRO A 142 -8.24 4.73 -10.97
CA PRO A 142 -7.32 4.37 -12.06
C PRO A 142 -5.92 4.06 -11.54
N ASP A 143 -5.22 3.10 -12.16
CA ASP A 143 -3.96 2.56 -11.67
C ASP A 143 -2.91 3.64 -11.35
N GLY A 144 -2.74 4.67 -12.22
CA GLY A 144 -1.81 5.77 -11.98
C GLY A 144 -2.17 6.60 -10.75
N TYR A 145 -3.43 7.01 -10.64
CA TYR A 145 -3.93 7.81 -9.50
C TYR A 145 -3.86 7.03 -8.20
N ARG A 146 -4.25 5.75 -8.22
CA ARG A 146 -4.16 4.85 -7.08
C ARG A 146 -2.72 4.66 -6.63
N THR A 147 -1.79 4.51 -7.57
CA THR A 147 -0.37 4.33 -7.28
C THR A 147 0.21 5.57 -6.61
N VAL A 148 0.00 6.75 -7.18
CA VAL A 148 0.49 8.01 -6.58
C VAL A 148 -0.13 8.24 -5.20
N PHE A 149 -1.45 8.03 -5.07
CA PHE A 149 -2.14 8.16 -3.79
C PHE A 149 -1.54 7.24 -2.71
N ASN A 150 -1.33 5.97 -3.03
CA ASN A 150 -0.78 5.00 -2.07
C ASN A 150 0.67 5.34 -1.69
N LEU A 151 1.51 5.74 -2.65
CA LEU A 151 2.89 6.15 -2.37
C LEU A 151 2.95 7.39 -1.47
N PHE A 152 2.09 8.37 -1.71
CA PHE A 152 2.05 9.58 -0.90
C PHE A 152 1.48 9.33 0.51
N VAL A 153 0.31 8.68 0.61
CA VAL A 153 -0.42 8.52 1.86
C VAL A 153 0.16 7.43 2.75
N PHE A 154 0.44 6.25 2.20
CA PHE A 154 0.88 5.09 2.99
C PHE A 154 2.39 4.96 3.07
N GLU A 155 3.11 5.20 1.96
CA GLU A 155 4.58 5.12 1.95
C GLU A 155 5.25 6.44 2.32
N LYS A 156 4.48 7.52 2.52
CA LYS A 156 4.95 8.88 2.91
C LYS A 156 6.01 9.46 1.99
N LYS A 157 5.91 9.14 0.72
CA LYS A 157 6.81 9.67 -0.28
C LYS A 157 6.42 11.10 -0.66
N SER A 158 7.41 11.97 -0.82
CA SER A 158 7.23 13.28 -1.44
C SER A 158 6.92 13.14 -2.94
N HIS A 159 6.31 14.16 -3.56
CA HIS A 159 6.07 14.16 -5.00
C HIS A 159 7.37 14.01 -5.81
N LYS A 160 8.46 14.59 -5.35
CA LYS A 160 9.80 14.43 -5.93
C LYS A 160 10.28 12.97 -5.91
N GLU A 161 10.12 12.27 -4.78
CA GLU A 161 10.46 10.84 -4.68
C GLU A 161 9.56 9.98 -5.55
N ILE A 162 8.24 10.28 -5.58
CA ILE A 162 7.26 9.58 -6.42
C ILE A 162 7.61 9.76 -7.89
N ALA A 163 7.94 10.98 -8.30
CA ALA A 163 8.37 11.31 -9.65
C ALA A 163 9.58 10.47 -10.08
N GLY A 164 10.61 10.38 -9.23
CA GLY A 164 11.76 9.53 -9.47
C GLY A 164 11.43 8.04 -9.54
N LEU A 165 10.56 7.54 -8.64
CA LEU A 165 10.12 6.14 -8.62
C LEU A 165 9.30 5.77 -9.86
N LEU A 166 8.47 6.67 -10.36
CA LEU A 166 7.53 6.39 -11.46
C LEU A 166 8.04 6.84 -12.83
N GLY A 167 9.11 7.63 -12.89
CA GLY A 167 9.66 8.19 -14.13
C GLY A 167 8.76 9.29 -14.72
N ILE A 168 8.12 10.11 -13.87
CA ILE A 168 7.24 11.22 -14.26
C ILE A 168 7.78 12.54 -13.72
N LYS A 169 7.17 13.66 -14.12
CA LYS A 169 7.46 14.97 -13.54
C LYS A 169 6.86 15.10 -12.14
N GLU A 170 7.45 15.93 -11.29
CA GLU A 170 6.94 16.20 -9.94
C GLU A 170 5.54 16.80 -9.98
N ASP A 171 5.29 17.75 -10.88
CA ASP A 171 3.96 18.36 -11.09
C ASP A 171 2.92 17.33 -11.56
N SER A 172 3.32 16.35 -12.37
CA SER A 172 2.43 15.24 -12.76
C SER A 172 2.05 14.38 -11.56
N SER A 173 2.98 14.14 -10.64
CA SER A 173 2.69 13.44 -9.38
C SER A 173 1.71 14.24 -8.51
N ALA A 174 1.93 15.55 -8.35
CA ALA A 174 1.04 16.41 -7.57
C ALA A 174 -0.36 16.46 -8.17
N SER A 175 -0.47 16.64 -9.50
CA SER A 175 -1.74 16.67 -10.22
C SER A 175 -2.50 15.35 -10.11
N GLN A 176 -1.82 14.20 -10.23
CA GLN A 176 -2.45 12.89 -10.08
C GLN A 176 -2.95 12.65 -8.65
N PHE A 177 -2.20 13.10 -7.64
CA PHE A 177 -2.63 13.03 -6.26
C PHE A 177 -3.87 13.88 -6.00
N PHE A 178 -3.88 15.12 -6.49
CA PHE A 178 -5.03 16.01 -6.37
C PHE A 178 -6.29 15.37 -6.98
N ARG A 179 -6.19 14.78 -8.17
CA ARG A 179 -7.31 14.11 -8.82
C ARG A 179 -7.75 12.85 -8.09
N ALA A 180 -6.81 12.07 -7.58
CA ALA A 180 -7.15 10.92 -6.75
C ALA A 180 -7.99 11.35 -5.54
N ARG A 181 -7.63 12.45 -4.88
CA ARG A 181 -8.39 13.03 -3.76
C ARG A 181 -9.78 13.48 -4.20
N ALA A 182 -9.89 14.22 -5.30
CA ALA A 182 -11.18 14.69 -5.82
C ALA A 182 -12.12 13.52 -6.16
N MET A 183 -11.60 12.48 -6.82
CA MET A 183 -12.39 11.27 -7.11
C MET A 183 -12.82 10.54 -5.84
N LEU A 184 -11.97 10.46 -4.83
CA LEU A 184 -12.33 9.85 -3.54
C LEU A 184 -13.37 10.67 -2.80
N ALA A 185 -13.24 11.99 -2.78
CA ALA A 185 -14.23 12.90 -2.16
C ALA A 185 -15.61 12.71 -2.81
N LYS A 186 -15.67 12.65 -4.15
CA LYS A 186 -16.92 12.36 -4.86
C LYS A 186 -17.53 11.02 -4.46
N LYS A 187 -16.72 9.95 -4.40
CA LYS A 187 -17.19 8.62 -4.00
C LYS A 187 -17.68 8.58 -2.53
N ILE A 188 -17.04 9.32 -1.65
CA ILE A 188 -17.45 9.45 -0.24
C ILE A 188 -18.81 10.16 -0.17
N LYS A 189 -19.00 11.26 -0.91
CA LYS A 189 -20.30 11.95 -0.99
C LYS A 189 -21.40 11.05 -1.52
N GLU A 190 -21.13 10.31 -2.61
CA GLU A 190 -22.08 9.36 -3.19
C GLU A 190 -22.42 8.21 -2.22
N TYR A 191 -21.44 7.74 -1.45
CA TYR A 191 -21.65 6.71 -0.43
C TYR A 191 -22.62 7.21 0.65
N TRP A 192 -22.38 8.38 1.22
CA TRP A 192 -23.21 8.94 2.28
C TRP A 192 -24.60 9.35 1.78
N LYS A 193 -24.71 9.86 0.55
CA LYS A 193 -26.00 10.11 -0.09
C LYS A 193 -26.86 8.83 -0.18
N LYS A 194 -26.24 7.69 -0.54
CA LYS A 194 -26.92 6.38 -0.57
C LYS A 194 -27.32 5.87 0.82
N GLN A 195 -26.63 6.34 1.87
CA GLN A 195 -26.96 6.02 3.27
C GLN A 195 -28.01 6.99 3.87
N GLY A 196 -28.57 7.88 3.07
CA GLY A 196 -29.57 8.86 3.52
C GLY A 196 -28.96 10.11 4.18
N TYR A 197 -27.65 10.35 4.02
CA TYR A 197 -27.00 11.56 4.52
C TYR A 197 -27.06 12.62 3.40
N GLU A 198 -28.02 13.56 3.50
CA GLU A 198 -28.10 14.72 2.64
C GLU A 198 -27.54 15.94 3.39
N GLN A 199 -26.52 16.60 2.83
CA GLN A 199 -26.11 17.96 3.21
C GLN A 199 -26.72 18.96 2.26
#